data_f87cf9c135f17df341fd4e2d957f4827
#
_entry.id   f87cf9c135f17df341fd4e2d957f4827
#
_cell.length_a   1.000
_cell.length_b   1.000
_cell.length_c   1.000
_cell.angle_alpha   90.00
_cell.angle_beta   90.00
_cell.angle_gamma   90.00
#
_symmetry.space_group_name_H-M   'P 1'
#
loop_
_entity.id
_entity.type
_entity.pdbx_description
1 polymer ?
#
loop_
_entity_poly.entity_id
_entity_poly.type
_entity_poly.pdbx_seq_one_letter_code
_entity_poly.pdbx_strand_id
1 'polypeptide(L)'
;MFSGFGGWTRGGKDADLNVLWAANHWPAAVEWHTRNNPDTQHVCQDLYQADWSQVPKHDVMLASPCCQGHTSARDKKAGNPKHDNSRSTAWARVANAEVNTPDFAVIQNVKEFMDWVLYPAWADAMQRLGYTLAPHLVDCADLGVPQHRMRLFIVCSRSKAPLHLQLPKYPHVPASQIIDFDAGKWSPIIKPGRAESTLIRVKNGRARFGERFVMPYYGSGSGLTGRSLDRPIGTITTLDRWAVVDGDRMRAITADEAMAAQSVPADTHRPDNHRLTMHMTGNAVQPLAGLRIIEALQAAARSKLFNPAIWPGITN
;
A
#
# COMPACT_ATOMS: atom_id res chain seq x y z
N MET A 1 -3.49 9.77 7.15
CA MET A 1 -3.02 10.79 6.18
C MET A 1 -2.68 10.15 4.84
N PHE A 2 -2.82 10.86 3.70
CA PHE A 2 -2.65 10.32 2.34
C PHE A 2 -3.56 9.10 2.08
N SER A 3 -4.81 9.21 2.51
CA SER A 3 -5.82 8.19 2.30
C SER A 3 -6.11 8.02 0.80
N GLY A 4 -5.92 6.80 0.28
CA GLY A 4 -6.39 6.43 -1.06
C GLY A 4 -7.78 5.81 -0.95
N PHE A 5 -7.93 4.52 -1.33
CA PHE A 5 -9.15 3.74 -1.04
C PHE A 5 -9.43 3.52 0.45
N GLY A 6 -8.57 4.00 1.34
CA GLY A 6 -8.77 3.83 2.77
C GLY A 6 -8.21 2.54 3.36
N GLY A 7 -7.15 1.99 2.77
CA GLY A 7 -6.57 0.74 3.27
C GLY A 7 -6.11 0.82 4.73
N TRP A 8 -5.52 1.95 5.15
CA TRP A 8 -5.24 2.20 6.56
C TRP A 8 -6.50 2.32 7.41
N THR A 9 -7.53 3.01 6.89
CA THR A 9 -8.80 3.20 7.60
C THR A 9 -9.51 1.87 7.77
N ARG A 10 -9.59 1.05 6.72
CA ARG A 10 -10.19 -0.29 6.80
C ARG A 10 -9.40 -1.18 7.75
N GLY A 11 -8.09 -1.30 7.58
CA GLY A 11 -7.26 -2.10 8.49
C GLY A 11 -7.29 -1.60 9.94
N GLY A 12 -7.43 -0.28 10.15
CA GLY A 12 -7.61 0.31 11.47
C GLY A 12 -8.96 -0.06 12.10
N LYS A 13 -10.05 0.08 11.35
CA LYS A 13 -11.39 -0.31 11.80
C LYS A 13 -11.46 -1.83 12.09
N ASP A 14 -10.87 -2.65 11.24
CA ASP A 14 -10.81 -4.11 11.42
C ASP A 14 -9.94 -4.50 12.65
N ALA A 15 -9.07 -3.60 13.12
CA ALA A 15 -8.28 -3.70 14.35
C ALA A 15 -8.87 -2.91 15.53
N ASP A 16 -10.16 -2.59 15.48
CA ASP A 16 -10.92 -1.86 16.51
C ASP A 16 -10.39 -0.43 16.80
N LEU A 17 -9.74 0.22 15.83
CA LEU A 17 -9.40 1.63 15.95
C LEU A 17 -10.57 2.53 15.54
N ASN A 18 -10.81 3.59 16.32
CA ASN A 18 -11.68 4.67 15.90
C ASN A 18 -10.91 5.65 14.98
N VAL A 19 -11.24 5.66 13.69
CA VAL A 19 -10.57 6.51 12.70
C VAL A 19 -11.25 7.85 12.61
N LEU A 20 -10.71 8.84 13.31
CA LEU A 20 -11.31 10.16 13.50
C LEU A 20 -11.19 11.05 12.26
N TRP A 21 -10.05 11.01 11.57
CA TRP A 21 -9.70 11.99 10.55
C TRP A 21 -8.87 11.37 9.40
N ALA A 22 -9.17 11.79 8.19
CA ALA A 22 -8.47 11.38 6.98
C ALA A 22 -8.26 12.55 6.02
N ALA A 23 -7.09 12.63 5.40
CA ALA A 23 -6.80 13.68 4.43
C ALA A 23 -5.99 13.20 3.25
N ASN A 24 -6.23 13.83 2.11
CA ASN A 24 -5.45 13.70 0.89
C ASN A 24 -5.55 15.01 0.08
N HIS A 25 -4.54 15.29 -0.74
CA HIS A 25 -4.57 16.42 -1.68
C HIS A 25 -5.35 16.12 -2.97
N TRP A 26 -5.63 14.85 -3.24
CA TRP A 26 -6.30 14.41 -4.47
C TRP A 26 -7.82 14.27 -4.25
N PRO A 27 -8.65 15.14 -4.89
CA PRO A 27 -10.10 15.15 -4.66
C PRO A 27 -10.78 13.81 -4.88
N ALA A 28 -10.43 13.07 -5.95
CA ALA A 28 -11.01 11.76 -6.21
C ALA A 28 -10.72 10.76 -5.07
N ALA A 29 -9.52 10.79 -4.49
CA ALA A 29 -9.19 9.92 -3.35
C ALA A 29 -10.04 10.28 -2.12
N VAL A 30 -10.25 11.57 -1.87
CA VAL A 30 -11.10 12.03 -0.75
C VAL A 30 -12.55 11.64 -0.98
N GLU A 31 -13.07 11.84 -2.19
CA GLU A 31 -14.45 11.47 -2.55
C GLU A 31 -14.73 9.98 -2.26
N TRP A 32 -13.92 9.08 -2.82
CA TRP A 32 -14.15 7.64 -2.66
C TRP A 32 -13.85 7.16 -1.24
N HIS A 33 -12.90 7.79 -0.55
CA HIS A 33 -12.68 7.51 0.87
C HIS A 33 -13.88 7.91 1.72
N THR A 34 -14.49 9.07 1.46
CA THR A 34 -15.69 9.54 2.16
C THR A 34 -16.86 8.58 1.96
N ARG A 35 -17.09 8.11 0.73
CA ARG A 35 -18.17 7.16 0.43
C ARG A 35 -18.00 5.83 1.20
N ASN A 36 -16.75 5.39 1.37
CA ASN A 36 -16.44 4.16 2.09
C ASN A 36 -16.33 4.34 3.61
N ASN A 37 -16.19 5.56 4.10
CA ASN A 37 -15.98 5.85 5.52
C ASN A 37 -16.71 7.14 5.94
N PRO A 38 -18.06 7.15 5.91
CA PRO A 38 -18.85 8.37 6.19
C PRO A 38 -18.65 8.90 7.61
N ASP A 39 -18.28 8.05 8.55
CA ASP A 39 -18.09 8.42 9.96
C ASP A 39 -16.74 9.11 10.25
N THR A 40 -15.83 9.14 9.27
CA THR A 40 -14.51 9.76 9.38
C THR A 40 -14.56 11.21 8.89
N GLN A 41 -13.98 12.15 9.61
CA GLN A 41 -13.82 13.52 9.12
C GLN A 41 -12.83 13.54 7.95
N HIS A 42 -13.23 14.14 6.82
CA HIS A 42 -12.42 14.20 5.61
C HIS A 42 -11.96 15.60 5.27
N VAL A 43 -10.69 15.73 4.84
CA VAL A 43 -10.13 17.00 4.38
C VAL A 43 -9.39 16.78 3.05
N CYS A 44 -9.76 17.61 2.06
CA CYS A 44 -9.06 17.65 0.76
C CYS A 44 -8.16 18.88 0.72
N GLN A 45 -6.87 18.68 1.01
CA GLN A 45 -5.89 19.78 1.04
C GLN A 45 -4.46 19.28 0.83
N ASP A 46 -3.59 20.20 0.47
CA ASP A 46 -2.14 19.99 0.54
C ASP A 46 -1.72 19.92 2.01
N LEU A 47 -1.14 18.79 2.40
CA LEU A 47 -0.73 18.55 3.77
C LEU A 47 0.50 19.38 4.22
N TYR A 48 1.16 20.09 3.31
CA TYR A 48 2.15 21.10 3.68
C TYR A 48 1.54 22.37 4.25
N GLN A 49 0.31 22.67 3.84
CA GLN A 49 -0.43 23.85 4.25
C GLN A 49 -1.48 23.54 5.31
N ALA A 50 -1.43 22.31 5.85
CA ALA A 50 -2.41 21.88 6.85
C ALA A 50 -2.19 22.61 8.18
N ASP A 51 -3.28 23.14 8.73
CA ASP A 51 -3.30 23.55 10.12
C ASP A 51 -3.51 22.33 11.02
N TRP A 52 -2.42 21.83 11.56
CA TRP A 52 -2.40 20.61 12.38
C TRP A 52 -3.13 20.79 13.71
N SER A 53 -3.39 22.03 14.17
CA SER A 53 -4.19 22.30 15.36
C SER A 53 -5.66 21.94 15.19
N GLN A 54 -6.14 21.88 13.94
CA GLN A 54 -7.52 21.50 13.60
C GLN A 54 -7.73 19.97 13.52
N VAL A 55 -6.65 19.20 13.59
CA VAL A 55 -6.75 17.74 13.57
C VAL A 55 -7.16 17.26 14.97
N PRO A 56 -8.19 16.41 15.12
CA PRO A 56 -8.56 15.87 16.42
C PRO A 56 -7.38 15.21 17.12
N LYS A 57 -7.31 15.37 18.45
CA LYS A 57 -6.30 14.67 19.26
C LYS A 57 -6.41 13.16 19.03
N HIS A 58 -5.28 12.50 18.83
CA HIS A 58 -5.22 11.10 18.46
C HIS A 58 -3.98 10.42 19.04
N ASP A 59 -4.10 9.13 19.32
CA ASP A 59 -3.03 8.32 19.89
C ASP A 59 -2.12 7.72 18.81
N VAL A 60 -2.70 7.46 17.62
CA VAL A 60 -2.00 6.82 16.50
C VAL A 60 -2.15 7.61 15.21
N MET A 61 -1.04 7.90 14.57
CA MET A 61 -0.99 8.48 13.24
C MET A 61 -0.60 7.42 12.20
N LEU A 62 -1.50 7.15 11.24
CA LEU A 62 -1.25 6.22 10.12
C LEU A 62 -1.03 7.00 8.83
N ALA A 63 0.00 6.61 8.06
CA ALA A 63 0.35 7.46 6.95
C ALA A 63 1.19 6.82 5.83
N SER A 64 0.92 7.26 4.60
CA SER A 64 1.62 6.82 3.40
C SER A 64 2.01 8.03 2.54
N PRO A 65 3.11 8.73 2.88
CA PRO A 65 3.60 9.84 2.05
C PRO A 65 3.89 9.34 0.64
N CYS A 66 3.85 10.26 -0.33
CA CYS A 66 3.99 9.92 -1.73
C CYS A 66 5.28 9.15 -2.01
N CYS A 67 5.16 7.92 -2.55
CA CYS A 67 6.29 7.07 -2.89
C CYS A 67 6.85 7.33 -4.31
N GLN A 68 6.17 8.13 -5.13
CA GLN A 68 6.50 8.28 -6.56
C GLN A 68 7.88 8.87 -6.80
N GLY A 69 8.42 9.66 -5.88
CA GLY A 69 9.78 10.19 -5.93
C GLY A 69 10.86 9.23 -5.45
N HIS A 70 10.48 8.12 -4.81
CA HIS A 70 11.40 7.13 -4.23
C HIS A 70 11.52 5.84 -5.04
N THR A 71 10.56 5.53 -5.93
CA THR A 71 10.54 4.26 -6.65
C THR A 71 11.63 4.17 -7.72
N SER A 72 12.38 3.08 -7.73
CA SER A 72 13.38 2.74 -8.75
C SER A 72 12.79 2.55 -10.17
N ALA A 73 11.47 2.43 -10.28
CA ALA A 73 10.76 2.22 -11.55
C ALA A 73 10.63 3.48 -12.43
N ARG A 74 11.08 4.64 -11.97
CA ARG A 74 11.06 5.89 -12.72
C ARG A 74 12.45 6.51 -12.77
N ASP A 75 12.84 6.85 -13.99
CA ASP A 75 14.06 7.54 -14.43
C ASP A 75 15.07 7.95 -13.34
N LYS A 76 16.27 7.41 -13.46
CA LYS A 76 17.47 7.77 -12.69
C LYS A 76 17.96 9.22 -12.93
N LYS A 77 17.14 10.09 -13.49
CA LYS A 77 17.47 11.51 -13.65
C LYS A 77 17.33 12.20 -12.30
N ALA A 78 18.44 12.30 -11.60
CA ALA A 78 18.60 13.23 -10.49
C ALA A 78 18.16 14.63 -10.90
N GLY A 79 17.38 15.33 -10.05
CA GLY A 79 17.04 16.74 -10.28
C GLY A 79 15.73 17.03 -11.01
N ASN A 80 14.77 16.09 -11.06
CA ASN A 80 13.42 16.41 -11.53
C ASN A 80 12.60 17.07 -10.39
N PRO A 81 12.23 18.37 -10.49
CA PRO A 81 11.51 19.09 -9.42
C PRO A 81 10.19 18.43 -9.00
N LYS A 82 9.51 17.72 -9.93
CA LYS A 82 8.28 16.96 -9.61
C LYS A 82 8.53 15.80 -8.65
N HIS A 83 9.74 15.23 -8.65
CA HIS A 83 10.11 14.15 -7.73
C HIS A 83 10.50 14.71 -6.36
N ASP A 84 11.13 15.88 -6.32
CA ASP A 84 11.52 16.52 -5.07
C ASP A 84 10.28 16.97 -4.27
N ASN A 85 9.28 17.55 -4.92
CA ASN A 85 8.00 17.89 -4.29
C ASN A 85 7.28 16.66 -3.73
N SER A 86 7.32 15.49 -4.41
CA SER A 86 6.67 14.30 -3.89
C SER A 86 7.42 13.66 -2.72
N ARG A 87 8.76 13.72 -2.70
CA ARG A 87 9.60 13.24 -1.58
C ARG A 87 9.37 14.04 -0.32
N SER A 88 9.21 15.34 -0.46
CA SER A 88 9.02 16.26 0.66
C SER A 88 7.71 16.04 1.41
N THR A 89 6.71 15.33 0.85
CA THR A 89 5.46 15.00 1.58
C THR A 89 5.70 14.26 2.91
N ALA A 90 6.89 13.69 3.12
CA ALA A 90 7.27 13.11 4.40
C ALA A 90 7.34 14.13 5.54
N TRP A 91 7.65 15.41 5.28
CA TRP A 91 7.77 16.46 6.29
C TRP A 91 6.43 16.84 6.94
N ALA A 92 5.30 16.62 6.27
CA ALA A 92 3.98 16.77 6.86
C ALA A 92 3.77 15.88 8.12
N ARG A 93 4.59 14.83 8.26
CA ARG A 93 4.61 13.97 9.45
C ARG A 93 5.26 14.62 10.64
N VAL A 94 6.41 15.26 10.39
CA VAL A 94 7.15 15.98 11.43
C VAL A 94 6.26 17.09 11.96
N ALA A 95 5.62 17.87 11.08
CA ALA A 95 4.72 18.94 11.46
C ALA A 95 3.52 18.44 12.29
N ASN A 96 2.88 17.32 11.88
CA ASN A 96 1.81 16.75 12.70
C ASN A 96 2.33 16.22 14.04
N ALA A 97 3.48 15.54 14.05
CA ALA A 97 4.07 15.00 15.28
C ALA A 97 4.47 16.10 16.27
N GLU A 98 4.90 17.24 15.77
CA GLU A 98 5.24 18.41 16.60
C GLU A 98 4.01 19.00 17.31
N VAL A 99 2.89 19.15 16.56
CA VAL A 99 1.68 19.77 17.08
C VAL A 99 0.84 18.81 17.93
N ASN A 100 0.60 17.59 17.43
CA ASN A 100 -0.36 16.66 18.02
C ASN A 100 0.29 15.61 18.94
N THR A 101 1.58 15.41 18.83
CA THR A 101 2.37 14.48 19.68
C THR A 101 1.74 13.09 19.90
N PRO A 102 1.23 12.38 18.84
CA PRO A 102 0.63 11.07 19.02
C PRO A 102 1.63 10.09 19.64
N ASP A 103 1.16 9.14 20.46
CA ASP A 103 2.03 8.14 21.08
C ASP A 103 2.74 7.25 20.07
N PHE A 104 2.03 6.96 18.95
CA PHE A 104 2.55 6.13 17.87
C PHE A 104 2.31 6.77 16.52
N ALA A 105 3.24 6.53 15.61
CA ALA A 105 3.02 6.76 14.19
C ALA A 105 3.50 5.56 13.38
N VAL A 106 2.73 5.16 12.36
CA VAL A 106 3.17 4.16 11.39
C VAL A 106 3.22 4.80 10.01
N ILE A 107 4.40 4.77 9.42
CA ILE A 107 4.66 5.38 8.11
C ILE A 107 4.94 4.27 7.12
N GLN A 108 4.08 4.12 6.11
CA GLN A 108 4.27 3.16 5.04
C GLN A 108 4.90 3.83 3.82
N ASN A 109 5.90 3.17 3.23
CA ASN A 109 6.50 3.60 1.97
C ASN A 109 7.11 2.40 1.22
N VAL A 110 7.89 2.68 0.18
CA VAL A 110 8.79 1.72 -0.48
C VAL A 110 10.14 1.68 0.24
N LYS A 111 10.91 0.59 0.05
CA LYS A 111 12.22 0.43 0.73
C LYS A 111 13.19 1.57 0.43
N GLU A 112 13.13 2.11 -0.79
CA GLU A 112 13.97 3.20 -1.29
C GLU A 112 13.72 4.54 -0.56
N PHE A 113 12.71 4.62 0.30
CA PHE A 113 12.50 5.77 1.18
C PHE A 113 13.69 5.98 2.14
N MET A 114 14.34 4.90 2.59
CA MET A 114 15.53 4.99 3.44
C MET A 114 16.80 5.42 2.69
N ASP A 115 16.79 5.29 1.35
CA ASP A 115 17.88 5.74 0.48
C ASP A 115 17.77 7.22 0.09
N TRP A 116 16.68 7.89 0.52
CA TRP A 116 16.48 9.29 0.26
C TRP A 116 17.52 10.16 1.01
N VAL A 117 18.17 11.08 0.29
CA VAL A 117 19.24 11.92 0.84
C VAL A 117 18.85 12.68 2.11
N LEU A 118 17.56 13.04 2.27
CA LEU A 118 17.05 13.73 3.46
C LEU A 118 16.45 12.79 4.51
N TYR A 119 16.48 11.46 4.28
CA TYR A 119 15.98 10.50 5.28
C TYR A 119 16.66 10.63 6.65
N PRO A 120 18.01 10.81 6.73
CA PRO A 120 18.66 11.02 8.03
C PRO A 120 18.16 12.28 8.75
N ALA A 121 17.98 13.39 8.04
CA ALA A 121 17.46 14.64 8.61
C ALA A 121 16.01 14.49 9.08
N TRP A 122 15.17 13.79 8.30
CA TRP A 122 13.79 13.47 8.66
C TRP A 122 13.73 12.58 9.90
N ALA A 123 14.58 11.56 9.98
CA ALA A 123 14.66 10.66 11.13
C ALA A 123 15.14 11.40 12.39
N ASP A 124 16.17 12.26 12.28
CA ASP A 124 16.65 13.10 13.38
C ASP A 124 15.55 14.05 13.88
N ALA A 125 14.79 14.68 12.98
CA ALA A 125 13.67 15.54 13.40
C ALA A 125 12.63 14.77 14.22
N MET A 126 12.23 13.55 13.79
CA MET A 126 11.32 12.70 14.55
C MET A 126 11.91 12.30 15.91
N GLN A 127 13.21 11.99 15.96
CA GLN A 127 13.89 11.65 17.22
C GLN A 127 13.95 12.84 18.20
N ARG A 128 14.20 14.05 17.70
CA ARG A 128 14.16 15.28 18.52
C ARG A 128 12.77 15.59 19.07
N LEU A 129 11.70 15.15 18.38
CA LEU A 129 10.34 15.21 18.89
C LEU A 129 10.02 14.09 19.90
N GLY A 130 11.01 13.27 20.28
CA GLY A 130 10.89 12.24 21.30
C GLY A 130 10.46 10.86 20.78
N TYR A 131 10.54 10.62 19.45
CA TYR A 131 10.20 9.31 18.88
C TYR A 131 11.44 8.45 18.69
N THR A 132 11.32 7.17 18.99
CA THR A 132 12.21 6.12 18.49
C THR A 132 11.65 5.56 17.19
N LEU A 133 12.51 5.11 16.28
CA LEU A 133 12.12 4.62 14.96
C LEU A 133 12.51 3.15 14.78
N ALA A 134 11.57 2.31 14.40
CA ALA A 134 11.79 0.90 14.07
C ALA A 134 11.34 0.62 12.65
N PRO A 135 12.23 0.53 11.66
CA PRO A 135 11.88 0.18 10.29
C PRO A 135 11.66 -1.33 10.14
N HIS A 136 10.60 -1.71 9.42
CA HIS A 136 10.23 -3.08 9.06
C HIS A 136 10.07 -3.17 7.55
N LEU A 137 10.87 -4.01 6.88
CA LEU A 137 10.71 -4.31 5.47
C LEU A 137 9.93 -5.63 5.36
N VAL A 138 8.72 -5.55 4.79
CA VAL A 138 7.76 -6.65 4.80
C VAL A 138 7.29 -6.95 3.38
N ASP A 139 7.27 -8.23 2.99
CA ASP A 139 6.47 -8.66 1.84
C ASP A 139 5.02 -8.84 2.31
N CYS A 140 4.09 -8.07 1.73
CA CYS A 140 2.68 -8.15 2.09
C CYS A 140 2.08 -9.54 1.88
N ALA A 141 2.68 -10.37 1.02
CA ALA A 141 2.27 -11.77 0.87
C ALA A 141 2.46 -12.58 2.17
N ASP A 142 3.50 -12.28 2.95
CA ASP A 142 3.74 -12.91 4.26
C ASP A 142 2.67 -12.51 5.31
N LEU A 143 1.89 -11.46 5.03
CA LEU A 143 0.75 -11.03 5.86
C LEU A 143 -0.60 -11.55 5.34
N GLY A 144 -0.60 -12.48 4.36
CA GLY A 144 -1.80 -13.07 3.77
C GLY A 144 -2.41 -12.26 2.62
N VAL A 145 -1.74 -11.20 2.14
CA VAL A 145 -2.20 -10.46 0.95
C VAL A 145 -1.92 -11.29 -0.31
N PRO A 146 -2.87 -11.43 -1.26
CA PRO A 146 -2.67 -12.23 -2.48
C PRO A 146 -1.66 -11.66 -3.48
N GLN A 147 -0.67 -10.93 -2.98
CA GLN A 147 0.27 -10.18 -3.81
C GLN A 147 1.65 -10.10 -3.16
N HIS A 148 2.70 -10.44 -3.91
CA HIS A 148 4.07 -10.09 -3.56
C HIS A 148 4.28 -8.58 -3.73
N ARG A 149 4.44 -7.91 -2.59
CA ARG A 149 4.62 -6.46 -2.55
C ARG A 149 5.47 -6.05 -1.35
N MET A 150 6.75 -5.81 -1.60
CA MET A 150 7.66 -5.31 -0.57
C MET A 150 7.30 -3.90 -0.15
N ARG A 151 7.10 -3.68 1.15
CA ARG A 151 6.81 -2.37 1.74
C ARG A 151 7.62 -2.14 3.01
N LEU A 152 8.02 -0.90 3.17
CA LEU A 152 8.63 -0.38 4.38
C LEU A 152 7.53 0.15 5.30
N PHE A 153 7.52 -0.32 6.54
CA PHE A 153 6.72 0.25 7.62
C PHE A 153 7.67 0.76 8.69
N ILE A 154 7.65 2.06 8.97
CA ILE A 154 8.45 2.65 10.05
C ILE A 154 7.51 2.90 11.21
N VAL A 155 7.73 2.19 12.30
CA VAL A 155 7.03 2.41 13.56
C VAL A 155 7.79 3.48 14.34
N CYS A 156 7.12 4.60 14.58
CA CYS A 156 7.63 5.65 15.46
C CYS A 156 6.85 5.58 16.76
N SER A 157 7.54 5.53 17.88
CA SER A 157 6.93 5.44 19.22
C SER A 157 7.62 6.35 20.21
N ARG A 158 6.85 6.93 21.14
CA ARG A 158 7.38 7.76 22.24
C ARG A 158 7.90 6.90 23.40
N SER A 159 8.58 5.82 23.07
CA SER A 159 9.17 4.89 24.01
C SER A 159 10.68 5.14 24.15
N LYS A 160 11.29 4.63 25.23
CA LYS A 160 12.74 4.76 25.46
C LYS A 160 13.59 3.97 24.46
N ALA A 161 13.03 2.95 23.83
CA ALA A 161 13.71 2.10 22.85
C ALA A 161 12.81 1.88 21.61
N PRO A 162 13.39 1.63 20.42
CA PRO A 162 12.62 1.33 19.22
C PRO A 162 11.67 0.15 19.39
N LEU A 163 10.41 0.32 18.99
CA LEU A 163 9.37 -0.70 19.11
C LEU A 163 9.35 -1.59 17.87
N HIS A 164 10.04 -2.72 17.95
CA HIS A 164 10.05 -3.72 16.89
C HIS A 164 8.82 -4.61 16.96
N LEU A 165 8.03 -4.63 15.86
CA LEU A 165 6.84 -5.46 15.76
C LEU A 165 7.20 -6.93 15.53
N GLN A 166 6.50 -7.82 16.21
CA GLN A 166 6.50 -9.25 15.91
C GLN A 166 5.40 -9.53 14.90
N LEU A 167 5.77 -9.77 13.65
CA LEU A 167 4.84 -10.02 12.55
C LEU A 167 4.78 -11.51 12.27
N PRO A 168 3.66 -12.20 12.55
CA PRO A 168 3.50 -13.60 12.18
C PRO A 168 3.44 -13.74 10.66
N LYS A 169 3.98 -14.85 10.15
CA LYS A 169 3.84 -15.20 8.74
C LYS A 169 2.57 -16.00 8.53
N TYR A 170 1.78 -15.56 7.57
CA TYR A 170 0.57 -16.23 7.12
C TYR A 170 0.85 -17.06 5.87
N PRO A 171 0.06 -18.11 5.60
CA PRO A 171 0.11 -18.82 4.32
C PRO A 171 -0.09 -17.85 3.15
N HIS A 172 0.69 -18.03 2.10
CA HIS A 172 0.54 -17.23 0.88
C HIS A 172 -0.77 -17.57 0.18
N VAL A 173 -1.53 -16.56 -0.20
CA VAL A 173 -2.78 -16.70 -0.95
C VAL A 173 -2.47 -16.73 -2.45
N PRO A 174 -2.82 -17.82 -3.16
CA PRO A 174 -2.51 -17.96 -4.58
C PRO A 174 -3.36 -17.06 -5.46
N ALA A 175 -2.82 -16.67 -6.62
CA ALA A 175 -3.51 -15.84 -7.59
C ALA A 175 -4.80 -16.50 -8.13
N SER A 176 -4.88 -17.82 -8.11
CA SER A 176 -6.09 -18.57 -8.48
C SER A 176 -7.33 -18.22 -7.66
N GLN A 177 -7.15 -17.69 -6.44
CA GLN A 177 -8.27 -17.26 -5.59
C GLN A 177 -8.81 -15.87 -5.95
N ILE A 178 -8.09 -15.09 -6.75
CA ILE A 178 -8.47 -13.73 -7.10
C ILE A 178 -8.75 -13.56 -8.59
N ILE A 179 -8.40 -14.54 -9.43
CA ILE A 179 -8.64 -14.50 -10.87
C ILE A 179 -9.96 -15.19 -11.18
N ASP A 180 -10.88 -14.43 -11.78
CA ASP A 180 -12.17 -14.92 -12.27
C ASP A 180 -12.08 -15.17 -13.78
N PHE A 181 -12.06 -16.43 -14.22
CA PHE A 181 -11.95 -16.81 -15.61
C PHE A 181 -13.21 -16.50 -16.45
N ASP A 182 -14.31 -16.18 -15.81
CA ASP A 182 -15.56 -15.78 -16.48
C ASP A 182 -15.66 -14.26 -16.63
N ALA A 183 -14.80 -13.50 -15.96
CA ALA A 183 -14.80 -12.04 -16.01
C ALA A 183 -13.96 -11.46 -17.17
N GLY A 184 -14.22 -10.19 -17.47
CA GLY A 184 -13.41 -9.36 -18.36
C GLY A 184 -13.64 -9.64 -19.85
N LYS A 185 -12.87 -8.93 -20.69
CA LYS A 185 -12.99 -9.04 -22.17
C LYS A 185 -11.82 -9.83 -22.74
N TRP A 186 -12.06 -11.06 -23.12
CA TRP A 186 -11.08 -11.95 -23.71
C TRP A 186 -10.79 -11.59 -25.18
N SER A 187 -9.55 -11.78 -25.60
CA SER A 187 -9.12 -11.67 -26.99
C SER A 187 -8.20 -12.83 -27.38
N PRO A 188 -8.19 -13.27 -28.65
CA PRO A 188 -7.25 -14.26 -29.11
C PRO A 188 -5.80 -13.83 -28.84
N ILE A 189 -4.94 -14.79 -28.47
CA ILE A 189 -3.52 -14.54 -28.31
C ILE A 189 -2.89 -14.21 -29.66
N ILE A 190 -3.20 -15.02 -30.69
CA ILE A 190 -2.73 -14.77 -32.04
C ILE A 190 -3.73 -13.85 -32.73
N LYS A 191 -3.32 -12.61 -32.97
CA LYS A 191 -4.08 -11.61 -33.74
C LYS A 191 -3.15 -10.59 -34.38
N PRO A 192 -3.57 -9.90 -35.46
CA PRO A 192 -2.79 -8.82 -36.08
C PRO A 192 -2.36 -7.76 -35.03
N GLY A 193 -1.10 -7.32 -35.11
CA GLY A 193 -0.55 -6.30 -34.22
C GLY A 193 -0.17 -6.79 -32.80
N ARG A 194 -0.25 -8.08 -32.52
CA ARG A 194 0.25 -8.63 -31.26
C ARG A 194 1.77 -8.57 -31.23
N ALA A 195 2.34 -7.95 -30.19
CA ALA A 195 3.77 -7.85 -30.03
C ALA A 195 4.44 -9.23 -29.90
N GLU A 196 5.53 -9.44 -30.58
CA GLU A 196 6.31 -10.70 -30.56
C GLU A 196 6.71 -11.09 -29.12
N SER A 197 7.14 -10.11 -28.32
CA SER A 197 7.48 -10.34 -26.91
C SER A 197 6.31 -10.90 -26.09
N THR A 198 5.06 -10.62 -26.46
CA THR A 198 3.87 -11.22 -25.86
C THR A 198 3.74 -12.68 -26.24
N LEU A 199 3.92 -13.02 -27.52
CA LEU A 199 3.85 -14.38 -28.01
C LEU A 199 4.94 -15.26 -27.39
N ILE A 200 6.16 -14.73 -27.25
CA ILE A 200 7.28 -15.41 -26.57
C ILE A 200 6.91 -15.68 -25.09
N ARG A 201 6.35 -14.69 -24.39
CA ARG A 201 5.91 -14.87 -23.00
C ARG A 201 4.84 -15.95 -22.86
N VAL A 202 3.87 -15.97 -23.76
CA VAL A 202 2.82 -17.00 -23.77
C VAL A 202 3.42 -18.37 -24.01
N LYS A 203 4.27 -18.53 -25.02
CA LYS A 203 4.97 -19.80 -25.33
C LYS A 203 5.73 -20.31 -24.11
N ASN A 204 6.54 -19.46 -23.51
CA ASN A 204 7.36 -19.82 -22.35
C ASN A 204 6.49 -20.07 -21.11
N GLY A 205 5.39 -19.32 -20.94
CA GLY A 205 4.42 -19.50 -19.86
C GLY A 205 3.73 -20.86 -19.95
N ARG A 206 3.23 -21.23 -21.14
CA ARG A 206 2.62 -22.54 -21.39
C ARG A 206 3.56 -23.69 -21.09
N ALA A 207 4.81 -23.60 -21.54
CA ALA A 207 5.81 -24.64 -21.31
C ALA A 207 6.08 -24.89 -19.82
N ARG A 208 5.86 -23.88 -18.95
CA ARG A 208 6.16 -23.96 -17.50
C ARG A 208 4.94 -24.17 -16.62
N PHE A 209 3.78 -23.63 -17.01
CA PHE A 209 2.59 -23.50 -16.14
C PHE A 209 1.33 -24.10 -16.77
N GLY A 210 1.40 -24.66 -18.00
CA GLY A 210 0.24 -25.18 -18.72
C GLY A 210 -0.60 -24.08 -19.35
N GLU A 211 -1.89 -24.35 -19.56
CA GLU A 211 -2.77 -23.47 -20.33
C GLU A 211 -3.27 -22.23 -19.54
N ARG A 212 -3.20 -22.28 -18.21
CA ARG A 212 -3.69 -21.20 -17.32
C ARG A 212 -2.57 -20.61 -16.48
N PHE A 213 -2.31 -19.32 -16.64
CA PHE A 213 -1.32 -18.58 -15.86
C PHE A 213 -1.54 -17.07 -15.96
N VAL A 214 -0.85 -16.30 -15.12
CA VAL A 214 -0.78 -14.84 -15.21
C VAL A 214 0.54 -14.40 -15.84
N MET A 215 0.51 -13.28 -16.56
CA MET A 215 1.66 -12.80 -17.31
C MET A 215 1.93 -11.32 -17.03
N PRO A 216 3.13 -10.93 -16.58
CA PRO A 216 3.47 -9.54 -16.37
C PRO A 216 3.78 -8.80 -17.68
N TYR A 217 3.27 -7.56 -17.79
CA TYR A 217 3.58 -6.62 -18.87
C TYR A 217 4.46 -5.46 -18.37
N TYR A 218 5.36 -5.74 -17.44
CA TYR A 218 6.37 -4.74 -17.10
C TYR A 218 7.34 -4.58 -18.28
N GLY A 219 7.94 -3.40 -18.41
CA GLY A 219 8.98 -3.14 -19.39
C GLY A 219 10.22 -4.03 -19.19
N SER A 220 11.41 -3.49 -19.32
CA SER A 220 12.67 -4.22 -19.05
C SER A 220 12.66 -4.85 -17.66
N GLY A 221 13.01 -6.14 -17.56
CA GLY A 221 13.15 -6.86 -16.28
C GLY A 221 11.98 -7.74 -15.86
N SER A 222 10.85 -7.77 -16.58
CA SER A 222 9.73 -8.68 -16.23
C SER A 222 9.93 -10.14 -16.67
N GLY A 223 11.01 -10.43 -17.35
CA GLY A 223 11.24 -11.73 -17.99
C GLY A 223 10.31 -11.98 -19.19
N LEU A 224 10.61 -13.00 -19.98
CA LEU A 224 9.81 -13.42 -21.15
C LEU A 224 9.02 -14.70 -20.82
N THR A 225 8.30 -14.71 -19.68
CA THR A 225 7.52 -15.87 -19.23
C THR A 225 6.28 -15.44 -18.44
N GLY A 226 5.39 -16.39 -18.15
CA GLY A 226 4.28 -16.23 -17.19
C GLY A 226 4.70 -16.48 -15.75
N ARG A 227 3.71 -16.50 -14.86
CA ARG A 227 3.80 -16.90 -13.46
C ARG A 227 2.65 -17.84 -13.11
N SER A 228 2.92 -18.80 -12.20
CA SER A 228 1.91 -19.73 -11.73
C SER A 228 0.76 -19.02 -11.03
N LEU A 229 -0.43 -19.57 -11.17
CA LEU A 229 -1.62 -19.21 -10.39
C LEU A 229 -1.56 -19.73 -8.95
N ASP A 230 -0.68 -20.69 -8.63
CA ASP A 230 -0.54 -21.30 -7.30
C ASP A 230 0.26 -20.43 -6.33
N ARG A 231 0.69 -19.25 -6.76
CA ARG A 231 1.45 -18.29 -5.94
C ARG A 231 0.76 -16.93 -5.96
N PRO A 232 1.06 -16.06 -4.98
CA PRO A 232 0.57 -14.69 -5.01
C PRO A 232 0.95 -13.99 -6.32
N ILE A 233 0.07 -13.13 -6.84
CA ILE A 233 0.41 -12.31 -8.00
C ILE A 233 1.55 -11.34 -7.65
N GLY A 234 2.26 -10.82 -8.64
CA GLY A 234 3.25 -9.79 -8.37
C GLY A 234 2.61 -8.42 -8.16
N THR A 235 3.42 -7.43 -7.88
CA THR A 235 2.97 -6.07 -7.50
C THR A 235 1.98 -5.48 -8.50
N ILE A 236 0.79 -5.15 -8.04
CA ILE A 236 -0.19 -4.34 -8.77
C ILE A 236 0.30 -2.89 -8.77
N THR A 237 0.35 -2.29 -9.96
CA THR A 237 0.76 -0.90 -10.18
C THR A 237 -0.42 -0.02 -10.54
N THR A 238 -0.18 1.27 -10.76
CA THR A 238 -1.20 2.23 -11.19
C THR A 238 -1.64 2.07 -12.66
N LEU A 239 -1.09 1.09 -13.37
CA LEU A 239 -1.38 0.77 -14.77
C LEU A 239 -1.66 -0.73 -14.91
N ASP A 240 -2.36 -1.11 -15.98
CA ASP A 240 -2.59 -2.51 -16.36
C ASP A 240 -1.28 -3.18 -16.75
N ARG A 241 -0.67 -3.90 -15.82
CA ARG A 241 0.62 -4.56 -16.01
C ARG A 241 0.54 -6.08 -15.89
N TRP A 242 -0.66 -6.62 -15.80
CA TRP A 242 -0.90 -8.05 -15.69
C TRP A 242 -1.95 -8.52 -16.69
N ALA A 243 -1.70 -9.67 -17.30
CA ALA A 243 -2.67 -10.40 -18.10
C ALA A 243 -2.94 -11.78 -17.53
N VAL A 244 -4.13 -12.28 -17.79
CA VAL A 244 -4.53 -13.67 -17.56
C VAL A 244 -4.51 -14.37 -18.92
N VAL A 245 -3.95 -15.57 -18.96
CA VAL A 245 -3.93 -16.46 -20.11
C VAL A 245 -4.79 -17.69 -19.79
N ASP A 246 -5.63 -18.10 -20.73
CA ASP A 246 -6.49 -19.29 -20.65
C ASP A 246 -6.60 -19.91 -22.06
N GLY A 247 -5.90 -20.99 -22.30
CA GLY A 247 -5.81 -21.59 -23.64
C GLY A 247 -5.34 -20.58 -24.68
N ASP A 248 -6.09 -20.40 -25.75
CA ASP A 248 -5.74 -19.52 -26.87
C ASP A 248 -6.24 -18.07 -26.70
N ARG A 249 -6.71 -17.72 -25.52
CA ARG A 249 -7.21 -16.39 -25.20
C ARG A 249 -6.45 -15.73 -24.06
N MET A 250 -6.45 -14.42 -24.05
CA MET A 250 -5.85 -13.62 -23.00
C MET A 250 -6.61 -12.30 -22.77
N ARG A 251 -6.48 -11.74 -21.57
CA ARG A 251 -7.03 -10.43 -21.21
C ARG A 251 -6.16 -9.74 -20.16
N ALA A 252 -6.30 -8.43 -19.99
CA ALA A 252 -5.82 -7.78 -18.79
C ALA A 252 -6.60 -8.26 -17.55
N ILE A 253 -6.00 -8.17 -16.36
CA ILE A 253 -6.76 -8.33 -15.12
C ILE A 253 -7.83 -7.26 -15.03
N THR A 254 -8.96 -7.59 -14.40
CA THR A 254 -10.03 -6.62 -14.13
C THR A 254 -9.66 -5.70 -12.96
N ALA A 255 -10.41 -4.62 -12.79
CA ALA A 255 -10.25 -3.74 -11.63
C ALA A 255 -10.56 -4.49 -10.32
N ASP A 256 -11.58 -5.37 -10.33
CA ASP A 256 -11.97 -6.15 -9.16
C ASP A 256 -10.89 -7.18 -8.77
N GLU A 257 -10.29 -7.84 -9.76
CA GLU A 257 -9.13 -8.73 -9.52
C GLU A 257 -7.93 -7.96 -8.98
N ALA A 258 -7.67 -6.76 -9.48
CA ALA A 258 -6.60 -5.90 -8.97
C ALA A 258 -6.87 -5.43 -7.53
N MET A 259 -8.13 -5.09 -7.20
CA MET A 259 -8.55 -4.75 -5.84
C MET A 259 -8.45 -5.95 -4.91
N ALA A 260 -8.90 -7.13 -5.34
CA ALA A 260 -8.75 -8.38 -4.58
C ALA A 260 -7.28 -8.72 -4.33
N ALA A 261 -6.39 -8.52 -5.32
CA ALA A 261 -4.95 -8.69 -5.15
C ALA A 261 -4.35 -7.74 -4.09
N GLN A 262 -4.97 -6.59 -3.86
CA GLN A 262 -4.63 -5.63 -2.80
C GLN A 262 -5.35 -5.92 -1.48
N SER A 263 -6.07 -7.04 -1.35
CA SER A 263 -6.94 -7.35 -0.21
C SER A 263 -8.01 -6.29 0.07
N VAL A 264 -8.42 -5.52 -0.94
CA VAL A 264 -9.54 -4.59 -0.82
C VAL A 264 -10.83 -5.40 -0.81
N PRO A 265 -11.71 -5.22 0.19
CA PRO A 265 -12.97 -5.95 0.26
C PRO A 265 -13.88 -5.71 -0.93
N ALA A 266 -14.65 -6.71 -1.33
CA ALA A 266 -15.53 -6.64 -2.49
C ALA A 266 -16.68 -5.62 -2.35
N ASP A 267 -17.07 -5.29 -1.12
CA ASP A 267 -18.08 -4.29 -0.78
C ASP A 267 -17.57 -2.83 -0.85
N THR A 268 -16.29 -2.63 -1.18
CA THR A 268 -15.70 -1.29 -1.27
C THR A 268 -16.24 -0.54 -2.48
N HIS A 269 -16.85 0.62 -2.26
CA HIS A 269 -17.28 1.52 -3.35
C HIS A 269 -16.07 2.02 -4.14
N ARG A 270 -16.15 1.92 -5.45
CA ARG A 270 -15.08 2.32 -6.37
C ARG A 270 -15.62 3.10 -7.57
N PRO A 271 -14.79 3.87 -8.28
CA PRO A 271 -15.16 4.48 -9.56
C PRO A 271 -15.52 3.42 -10.62
N ASP A 272 -16.50 3.73 -11.47
CA ASP A 272 -16.78 2.91 -12.68
C ASP A 272 -15.65 3.02 -13.72
N ASN A 273 -14.89 4.11 -13.66
CA ASN A 273 -13.76 4.33 -14.55
C ASN A 273 -12.60 3.39 -14.20
N HIS A 274 -12.36 2.39 -15.04
CA HIS A 274 -11.32 1.38 -14.89
C HIS A 274 -9.93 1.98 -14.63
N ARG A 275 -9.53 3.00 -15.42
CA ARG A 275 -8.21 3.63 -15.28
C ARG A 275 -8.04 4.32 -13.93
N LEU A 276 -9.08 5.00 -13.46
CA LEU A 276 -9.09 5.67 -12.16
C LEU A 276 -9.01 4.64 -11.03
N THR A 277 -9.81 3.58 -11.11
CA THR A 277 -9.78 2.47 -10.14
C THR A 277 -8.41 1.82 -10.08
N MET A 278 -7.81 1.49 -11.22
CA MET A 278 -6.46 0.92 -11.28
C MET A 278 -5.40 1.87 -10.68
N HIS A 279 -5.52 3.18 -10.96
CA HIS A 279 -4.61 4.18 -10.39
C HIS A 279 -4.71 4.25 -8.86
N MET A 280 -5.92 4.28 -8.33
CA MET A 280 -6.17 4.26 -6.89
C MET A 280 -5.68 2.96 -6.24
N THR A 281 -5.99 1.82 -6.85
CA THR A 281 -5.59 0.48 -6.39
C THR A 281 -4.07 0.34 -6.31
N GLY A 282 -3.35 0.75 -7.35
CA GLY A 282 -1.89 0.67 -7.39
C GLY A 282 -1.17 1.51 -6.32
N ASN A 283 -1.81 2.61 -5.89
CA ASN A 283 -1.31 3.50 -4.83
C ASN A 283 -1.82 3.12 -3.42
N ALA A 284 -2.74 2.18 -3.32
CA ALA A 284 -3.35 1.84 -2.04
C ALA A 284 -2.38 1.13 -1.08
N VAL A 285 -2.57 1.38 0.21
CA VAL A 285 -2.14 0.47 1.28
C VAL A 285 -3.08 -0.74 1.25
N GLN A 286 -2.54 -1.92 1.44
CA GLN A 286 -3.33 -3.14 1.54
C GLN A 286 -4.08 -3.16 2.89
N PRO A 287 -5.43 -3.21 2.92
CA PRO A 287 -6.19 -3.26 4.18
C PRO A 287 -5.71 -4.35 5.13
N LEU A 288 -5.49 -5.56 4.62
CA LEU A 288 -5.03 -6.68 5.44
C LEU A 288 -3.61 -6.47 5.99
N ALA A 289 -2.70 -5.88 5.21
CA ALA A 289 -1.38 -5.53 5.75
C ALA A 289 -1.50 -4.43 6.81
N GLY A 290 -2.37 -3.44 6.60
CA GLY A 290 -2.69 -2.41 7.59
C GLY A 290 -3.19 -3.01 8.89
N LEU A 291 -4.16 -3.92 8.81
CA LEU A 291 -4.69 -4.67 9.96
C LEU A 291 -3.56 -5.36 10.74
N ARG A 292 -2.74 -6.18 10.07
CA ARG A 292 -1.67 -6.96 10.72
C ARG A 292 -0.61 -6.11 11.39
N ILE A 293 -0.26 -4.98 10.77
CA ILE A 293 0.68 -4.01 11.36
C ILE A 293 0.07 -3.37 12.61
N ILE A 294 -1.21 -3.01 12.58
CA ILE A 294 -1.89 -2.39 13.72
C ILE A 294 -2.08 -3.39 14.85
N GLU A 295 -2.50 -4.63 14.58
CA GLU A 295 -2.59 -5.70 15.58
C GLU A 295 -1.25 -5.94 16.27
N ALA A 296 -0.15 -5.99 15.50
CA ALA A 296 1.18 -6.17 16.06
C ALA A 296 1.62 -4.94 16.88
N LEU A 297 1.25 -3.72 16.46
CA LEU A 297 1.49 -2.50 17.24
C LEU A 297 0.73 -2.54 18.58
N GLN A 298 -0.55 -2.90 18.55
CA GLN A 298 -1.38 -3.04 19.76
C GLN A 298 -0.79 -4.10 20.71
N ALA A 299 -0.40 -5.27 20.19
CA ALA A 299 0.22 -6.32 20.99
C ALA A 299 1.55 -5.86 21.63
N ALA A 300 2.37 -5.14 20.87
CA ALA A 300 3.62 -4.58 21.38
C ALA A 300 3.39 -3.47 22.43
N ALA A 301 2.37 -2.64 22.25
CA ALA A 301 1.98 -1.60 23.20
C ALA A 301 1.45 -2.17 24.53
N ARG A 302 0.73 -3.31 24.48
CA ARG A 302 0.23 -4.03 25.69
C ARG A 302 1.34 -4.77 26.43
N SER A 303 2.46 -5.08 25.78
CA SER A 303 3.56 -5.76 26.44
C SER A 303 4.14 -4.88 27.57
N LYS A 304 4.66 -5.52 28.65
CA LYS A 304 5.17 -4.85 29.87
C LYS A 304 6.25 -3.78 29.65
N LEU A 305 6.67 -3.54 28.41
CA LEU A 305 7.59 -2.47 28.04
C LEU A 305 6.90 -1.10 27.93
N PHE A 306 5.55 -1.05 27.89
CA PHE A 306 4.75 0.17 27.86
C PHE A 306 3.98 0.36 29.17
N ASN A 307 3.98 1.59 29.68
CA ASN A 307 3.19 1.95 30.86
C ASN A 307 1.69 1.82 30.50
N PRO A 308 0.90 0.95 31.22
CA PRO A 308 -0.54 0.77 30.96
C PRO A 308 -1.36 2.06 31.09
N ALA A 309 -0.83 3.10 31.76
CA ALA A 309 -1.50 4.40 31.89
C ALA A 309 -1.59 5.18 30.56
N ILE A 310 -0.86 4.77 29.51
CA ILE A 310 -0.84 5.46 28.21
C ILE A 310 -1.96 4.95 27.29
N TRP A 311 -2.59 3.79 27.59
CA TRP A 311 -3.68 3.21 26.80
C TRP A 311 -4.87 2.81 27.67
N PRO A 312 -5.67 3.77 28.18
CA PRO A 312 -6.74 3.47 29.14
C PRO A 312 -7.93 2.69 28.58
N GLY A 313 -8.00 2.47 27.27
CA GLY A 313 -9.10 1.75 26.59
C GLY A 313 -8.87 0.25 26.36
N ILE A 314 -7.74 -0.32 26.77
CA ILE A 314 -7.44 -1.73 26.59
C ILE A 314 -7.50 -2.43 27.95
N THR A 315 -8.69 -2.73 28.43
CA THR A 315 -8.90 -3.72 29.49
C THR A 315 -8.80 -5.13 28.93
N ASN A 316 -8.14 -6.03 29.71
CA ASN A 316 -7.98 -7.46 29.44
C ASN A 316 -9.28 -8.15 29.05
#